data_2b5c3722a1751e0cb63bdac22ffe5a51
#
_entry.id   2b5c3722a1751e0cb63bdac22ffe5a51
#
_cell.length_a   1.000
_cell.length_b   1.000
_cell.length_c   1.000
_cell.angle_alpha   90.00
_cell.angle_beta   90.00
_cell.angle_gamma   90.00
#
_symmetry.space_group_name_H-M   'P 1'
#
loop_
_entity.id
_entity.type
_entity.pdbx_description
1 polymer ?
#
loop_
_entity_poly.entity_id
_entity_poly.type
_entity_poly.pdbx_seq_one_letter_code
_entity_poly.pdbx_strand_id
1 'polypeptide(L)'
;IYGYALINSYGTLVIEEGTQIHFHNGGGLWAYSEGQLRVEGSPTNPVIFQGDRLEDFYTDEPGQWDRIWLMEARQGFGHSINHAIIKNGFIGVQAQTFLKNNMAPLNIHNTIIDNHTGMGIYSNLYNLKASNFVISNCGNYAIALTGGGEYIFEQGTVANYWNKSTRTSPSLFFNNTYQNPVDGITYANNFYFEMNNSIMSGNQADEFNTEFYPGPDTTYFFNNSIVKTERRNSENF
;
A
#
# COMPACT_ATOMS: atom_id res chain seq x y z
N ILE A 1 17.56 5.93 -10.31
CA ILE A 1 17.66 6.58 -9.00
C ILE A 1 18.58 5.74 -8.12
N TYR A 2 19.69 6.34 -7.65
CA TYR A 2 20.62 5.76 -6.69
C TYR A 2 20.28 6.30 -5.29
N GLY A 3 20.02 5.43 -4.33
CA GLY A 3 19.51 5.82 -3.02
C GLY A 3 18.08 6.35 -3.08
N TYR A 4 17.72 7.27 -2.18
CA TYR A 4 16.40 7.86 -2.14
C TYR A 4 16.31 9.20 -2.85
N ALA A 5 15.36 9.33 -3.78
CA ALA A 5 14.94 10.64 -4.27
C ALA A 5 13.94 11.24 -3.29
N LEU A 6 14.23 12.44 -2.78
CA LEU A 6 13.43 13.11 -1.76
C LEU A 6 12.55 14.21 -2.37
N ILE A 7 11.26 14.13 -2.10
CA ILE A 7 10.33 15.25 -2.29
C ILE A 7 10.29 15.99 -0.94
N ASN A 8 10.98 17.10 -0.86
CA ASN A 8 11.09 17.87 0.39
C ASN A 8 9.75 18.56 0.74
N SER A 9 9.64 19.04 1.97
CA SER A 9 8.47 19.80 2.45
C SER A 9 8.09 20.92 1.48
N TYR A 10 6.78 21.06 1.25
CA TYR A 10 6.18 22.01 0.29
C TYR A 10 6.51 21.76 -1.19
N GLY A 11 7.38 20.79 -1.49
CA GLY A 11 7.65 20.36 -2.87
C GLY A 11 6.52 19.48 -3.42
N THR A 12 6.26 19.57 -4.71
CA THR A 12 5.36 18.67 -5.44
C THR A 12 6.14 18.04 -6.58
N LEU A 13 6.18 16.71 -6.61
CA LEU A 13 6.66 15.95 -7.76
C LEU A 13 5.45 15.45 -8.55
N VAL A 14 5.37 15.88 -9.81
CA VAL A 14 4.41 15.33 -10.78
C VAL A 14 5.16 14.40 -11.72
N ILE A 15 4.67 13.18 -11.86
CA ILE A 15 5.23 12.16 -12.77
C ILE A 15 4.20 11.93 -13.86
N GLU A 16 4.53 12.38 -15.06
CA GLU A 16 3.63 12.36 -16.22
C GLU A 16 3.57 10.96 -16.87
N GLU A 17 2.55 10.76 -17.69
CA GLU A 17 2.30 9.50 -18.39
C GLU A 17 3.50 9.00 -19.19
N GLY A 18 3.68 7.68 -19.24
CA GLY A 18 4.75 7.01 -19.96
C GLY A 18 6.14 7.12 -19.30
N THR A 19 6.24 7.82 -18.16
CA THR A 19 7.51 7.90 -17.43
C THR A 19 7.89 6.53 -16.85
N GLN A 20 9.14 6.13 -17.02
CA GLN A 20 9.71 4.95 -16.40
C GLN A 20 10.75 5.37 -15.35
N ILE A 21 10.55 4.95 -14.12
CA ILE A 21 11.45 5.23 -13.00
C ILE A 21 12.18 3.93 -12.64
N HIS A 22 13.50 3.97 -12.79
CA HIS A 22 14.37 2.85 -12.46
C HIS A 22 15.14 3.15 -11.18
N PHE A 23 15.02 2.25 -10.22
CA PHE A 23 15.73 2.35 -8.94
C PHE A 23 16.91 1.39 -8.91
N HIS A 24 18.04 1.88 -8.49
CA HIS A 24 19.16 1.04 -8.13
C HIS A 24 18.91 0.33 -6.79
N ASN A 25 19.61 -0.77 -6.54
CA ASN A 25 19.47 -1.60 -5.34
C ASN A 25 19.35 -0.76 -4.06
N GLY A 26 18.28 -0.98 -3.29
CA GLY A 26 17.96 -0.24 -2.08
C GLY A 26 17.50 1.21 -2.29
N GLY A 27 17.38 1.67 -3.54
CA GLY A 27 16.84 2.98 -3.87
C GLY A 27 15.32 3.06 -3.69
N GLY A 28 14.79 4.27 -3.58
CA GLY A 28 13.36 4.51 -3.42
C GLY A 28 12.98 5.96 -3.70
N LEU A 29 11.70 6.24 -3.54
CA LEU A 29 11.13 7.57 -3.60
C LEU A 29 10.54 7.92 -2.24
N TRP A 30 10.84 9.09 -1.70
CA TRP A 30 10.35 9.52 -0.40
C TRP A 30 9.72 10.91 -0.48
N ALA A 31 8.39 10.98 -0.31
CA ALA A 31 7.71 12.22 -0.04
C ALA A 31 7.77 12.48 1.48
N TYR A 32 8.64 13.40 1.88
CA TYR A 32 8.80 13.80 3.28
C TYR A 32 7.57 14.63 3.73
N SER A 33 7.44 14.82 5.03
CA SER A 33 6.35 15.59 5.64
C SER A 33 6.06 16.88 4.85
N GLU A 34 4.79 17.12 4.52
CA GLU A 34 4.29 18.22 3.69
C GLU A 34 4.73 18.21 2.21
N GLY A 35 5.52 17.21 1.78
CA GLY A 35 5.79 16.96 0.37
C GLY A 35 4.60 16.30 -0.33
N GLN A 36 4.48 16.42 -1.65
CA GLN A 36 3.39 15.83 -2.42
C GLN A 36 3.91 15.02 -3.61
N LEU A 37 3.40 13.82 -3.78
CA LEU A 37 3.58 13.00 -4.99
C LEU A 37 2.26 12.97 -5.78
N ARG A 38 2.36 13.24 -7.09
CA ARG A 38 1.28 13.03 -8.05
C ARG A 38 1.81 12.20 -9.21
N VAL A 39 1.25 11.01 -9.39
CA VAL A 39 1.53 10.13 -10.52
C VAL A 39 0.35 10.20 -11.46
N GLU A 40 0.57 10.66 -12.69
CA GLU A 40 -0.44 10.98 -13.70
C GLU A 40 -0.21 10.15 -14.97
N GLY A 41 -0.29 8.82 -14.85
CA GLY A 41 -0.28 7.93 -16.01
C GLY A 41 -1.62 7.93 -16.77
N SER A 42 -1.66 7.22 -17.89
CA SER A 42 -2.87 6.99 -18.67
C SER A 42 -3.03 5.50 -19.00
N PRO A 43 -4.21 5.04 -19.47
CA PRO A 43 -4.43 3.64 -19.79
C PRO A 43 -3.48 3.08 -20.85
N THR A 44 -3.03 3.92 -21.77
CA THR A 44 -2.11 3.53 -22.85
C THR A 44 -0.65 3.78 -22.53
N ASN A 45 -0.37 4.69 -21.59
CA ASN A 45 0.97 5.08 -21.18
C ASN A 45 1.06 5.15 -19.64
N PRO A 46 1.02 4.00 -18.93
CA PRO A 46 1.15 4.01 -17.48
C PRO A 46 2.54 4.49 -17.05
N VAL A 47 2.62 5.00 -15.83
CA VAL A 47 3.91 5.25 -15.17
C VAL A 47 4.44 3.95 -14.60
N ILE A 48 5.71 3.63 -14.84
CA ILE A 48 6.33 2.37 -14.38
C ILE A 48 7.38 2.67 -13.32
N PHE A 49 7.27 1.99 -12.16
CA PHE A 49 8.26 1.97 -11.10
C PHE A 49 8.86 0.57 -10.99
N GLN A 50 10.16 0.43 -11.21
CA GLN A 50 10.84 -0.87 -11.22
C GLN A 50 12.34 -0.74 -10.88
N GLY A 51 13.04 -1.87 -10.73
CA GLY A 51 14.49 -1.89 -10.61
C GLY A 51 15.19 -1.45 -11.90
N ASP A 52 16.48 -1.14 -11.81
CA ASP A 52 17.30 -0.74 -12.95
C ASP A 52 17.97 -1.92 -13.69
N ARG A 53 17.75 -3.15 -13.21
CA ARG A 53 18.18 -4.38 -13.85
C ARG A 53 17.16 -4.81 -14.89
N LEU A 54 17.45 -4.51 -16.16
CA LEU A 54 16.52 -4.73 -17.30
C LEU A 54 16.80 -6.01 -18.08
N GLU A 55 17.78 -6.81 -17.67
CA GLU A 55 18.08 -8.09 -18.29
C GLU A 55 16.93 -9.07 -18.02
N ASP A 56 16.62 -9.93 -18.98
CA ASP A 56 15.48 -10.86 -18.96
C ASP A 56 15.37 -11.66 -17.65
N PHE A 57 16.53 -12.06 -17.08
CA PHE A 57 16.58 -12.79 -15.81
C PHE A 57 15.99 -11.98 -14.63
N TYR A 58 16.07 -10.65 -14.66
CA TYR A 58 15.59 -9.77 -13.58
C TYR A 58 14.19 -9.21 -13.81
N THR A 59 13.55 -9.51 -14.94
CA THR A 59 12.22 -8.96 -15.30
C THR A 59 11.17 -9.21 -14.22
N ASP A 60 11.20 -10.40 -13.59
CA ASP A 60 10.26 -10.83 -12.56
C ASP A 60 10.98 -11.20 -11.24
N GLU A 61 12.16 -10.60 -10.99
CA GLU A 61 12.87 -10.83 -9.74
C GLU A 61 12.49 -9.75 -8.72
N PRO A 62 11.89 -10.11 -7.58
CA PRO A 62 11.45 -9.15 -6.58
C PRO A 62 12.62 -8.62 -5.72
N GLY A 63 12.39 -7.51 -4.99
CA GLY A 63 13.35 -6.97 -4.03
C GLY A 63 14.50 -6.18 -4.64
N GLN A 64 14.35 -5.68 -5.88
CA GLN A 64 15.39 -4.94 -6.58
C GLN A 64 15.57 -3.50 -6.07
N TRP A 65 14.56 -2.94 -5.41
CA TRP A 65 14.55 -1.59 -4.85
C TRP A 65 13.71 -1.55 -3.58
N ASP A 66 13.74 -0.43 -2.83
CA ASP A 66 13.08 -0.40 -1.54
C ASP A 66 11.58 -0.10 -1.65
N ARG A 67 11.17 1.15 -1.79
CA ARG A 67 9.73 1.53 -1.75
C ARG A 67 9.44 2.93 -2.30
N ILE A 68 8.14 3.19 -2.50
CA ILE A 68 7.59 4.54 -2.54
C ILE A 68 7.10 4.85 -1.12
N TRP A 69 7.76 5.78 -0.42
CA TRP A 69 7.44 6.14 0.96
C TRP A 69 6.79 7.53 1.01
N LEU A 70 5.55 7.57 1.49
CA LEU A 70 4.73 8.77 1.53
C LEU A 70 4.42 9.11 3.00
N MET A 71 4.94 10.24 3.47
CA MET A 71 4.49 10.85 4.72
C MET A 71 3.25 11.73 4.45
N GLU A 72 2.71 12.42 5.46
CA GLU A 72 1.57 13.29 5.25
C GLU A 72 1.89 14.40 4.25
N ALA A 73 0.99 14.62 3.30
CA ALA A 73 1.05 15.76 2.42
C ALA A 73 0.64 17.05 3.17
N ARG A 74 1.02 18.20 2.64
CA ARG A 74 0.59 19.50 3.17
C ARG A 74 -0.93 19.58 3.29
N GLN A 75 -1.42 20.26 4.32
CA GLN A 75 -2.86 20.42 4.57
C GLN A 75 -3.61 20.92 3.32
N GLY A 76 -4.70 20.24 3.00
CA GLY A 76 -5.51 20.51 1.80
C GLY A 76 -4.99 19.83 0.52
N PHE A 77 -3.86 19.13 0.60
CA PHE A 77 -3.28 18.35 -0.48
C PHE A 77 -3.19 16.87 -0.09
N GLY A 78 -3.28 15.99 -1.07
CA GLY A 78 -3.10 14.54 -0.88
C GLY A 78 -2.11 13.99 -1.90
N HIS A 79 -1.59 12.80 -1.64
CA HIS A 79 -0.86 12.05 -2.67
C HIS A 79 -1.85 11.38 -3.61
N SER A 80 -1.45 11.24 -4.87
CA SER A 80 -2.22 10.49 -5.86
C SER A 80 -1.33 9.62 -6.74
N ILE A 81 -1.77 8.38 -6.97
CA ILE A 81 -1.14 7.45 -7.91
C ILE A 81 -2.24 6.97 -8.86
N ASN A 82 -2.13 7.33 -10.11
CA ASN A 82 -3.11 7.00 -11.14
C ASN A 82 -2.44 6.41 -12.37
N HIS A 83 -2.96 5.27 -12.85
CA HIS A 83 -2.43 4.49 -13.95
C HIS A 83 -0.92 4.22 -13.81
N ALA A 84 -0.55 3.48 -12.77
CA ALA A 84 0.83 3.08 -12.50
C ALA A 84 1.00 1.56 -12.48
N ILE A 85 2.22 1.11 -12.79
CA ILE A 85 2.70 -0.24 -12.57
C ILE A 85 3.89 -0.13 -11.62
N ILE A 86 3.73 -0.68 -10.41
CA ILE A 86 4.74 -0.65 -9.35
C ILE A 86 5.17 -2.09 -9.10
N LYS A 87 6.41 -2.46 -9.45
CA LYS A 87 6.81 -3.86 -9.39
C LYS A 87 8.24 -4.09 -8.91
N ASN A 88 8.47 -5.31 -8.43
CA ASN A 88 9.80 -5.85 -8.11
C ASN A 88 10.53 -5.14 -6.96
N GLY A 89 9.84 -4.45 -6.08
CA GLY A 89 10.43 -3.81 -4.90
C GLY A 89 10.39 -4.66 -3.63
N PHE A 90 10.78 -4.04 -2.52
CA PHE A 90 10.55 -4.60 -1.18
C PHE A 90 9.13 -4.28 -0.71
N ILE A 91 8.72 -3.00 -0.71
CA ILE A 91 7.33 -2.57 -0.47
C ILE A 91 6.90 -1.71 -1.67
N GLY A 92 5.71 -1.97 -2.22
CA GLY A 92 5.20 -1.15 -3.33
C GLY A 92 4.98 0.29 -2.89
N VAL A 93 4.02 0.50 -1.99
CA VAL A 93 3.68 1.82 -1.45
C VAL A 93 3.58 1.74 0.07
N GLN A 94 4.34 2.59 0.76
CA GLN A 94 4.23 2.81 2.19
C GLN A 94 3.67 4.21 2.46
N ALA A 95 2.49 4.31 3.08
CA ALA A 95 1.89 5.55 3.54
C ALA A 95 1.94 5.58 5.07
N GLN A 96 2.64 6.56 5.64
CA GLN A 96 2.87 6.62 7.08
C GLN A 96 2.89 8.05 7.58
N THR A 97 2.22 8.30 8.70
CA THR A 97 2.42 9.53 9.47
C THR A 97 2.70 9.21 10.93
N PHE A 98 3.30 10.16 11.61
CA PHE A 98 3.46 10.16 13.06
C PHE A 98 2.55 11.19 13.75
N LEU A 99 1.78 11.94 12.94
CA LEU A 99 0.90 13.00 13.40
C LEU A 99 -0.55 12.56 13.23
N LYS A 100 -1.33 12.57 14.31
CA LYS A 100 -2.77 12.35 14.25
C LYS A 100 -3.45 13.62 13.75
N ASN A 101 -3.45 13.84 12.42
CA ASN A 101 -4.00 15.01 11.78
C ASN A 101 -5.17 14.65 10.86
N ASN A 102 -6.01 15.63 10.57
CA ASN A 102 -7.07 15.52 9.56
C ASN A 102 -6.45 15.63 8.15
N MET A 103 -5.81 14.56 7.71
CA MET A 103 -5.08 14.51 6.43
C MET A 103 -6.01 14.16 5.28
N ALA A 104 -5.68 14.70 4.10
CA ALA A 104 -6.23 14.18 2.86
C ALA A 104 -5.73 12.74 2.62
N PRO A 105 -6.59 11.83 2.14
CA PRO A 105 -6.18 10.44 1.90
C PRO A 105 -5.14 10.34 0.77
N LEU A 106 -4.34 9.27 0.81
CA LEU A 106 -3.66 8.77 -0.37
C LEU A 106 -4.70 8.18 -1.32
N ASN A 107 -4.72 8.63 -2.57
CA ASN A 107 -5.60 8.08 -3.60
C ASN A 107 -4.80 7.21 -4.57
N ILE A 108 -5.21 5.95 -4.73
CA ILE A 108 -4.62 5.00 -5.71
C ILE A 108 -5.73 4.58 -6.67
N HIS A 109 -5.53 4.85 -7.96
CA HIS A 109 -6.50 4.51 -9.00
C HIS A 109 -5.82 3.81 -10.17
N ASN A 110 -6.53 2.83 -10.79
CA ASN A 110 -6.09 2.20 -12.04
C ASN A 110 -4.64 1.69 -11.97
N THR A 111 -4.24 1.07 -10.85
CA THR A 111 -2.83 0.81 -10.55
C THR A 111 -2.60 -0.68 -10.29
N ILE A 112 -1.49 -1.19 -10.80
CA ILE A 112 -1.00 -2.55 -10.54
C ILE A 112 0.20 -2.45 -9.61
N ILE A 113 0.15 -3.22 -8.50
CA ILE A 113 1.26 -3.37 -7.54
C ILE A 113 1.61 -4.86 -7.49
N ASP A 114 2.77 -5.24 -7.97
CA ASP A 114 3.09 -6.65 -8.18
C ASP A 114 4.52 -7.02 -7.77
N ASN A 115 4.66 -8.25 -7.27
CA ASN A 115 5.95 -8.92 -7.09
C ASN A 115 6.90 -8.19 -6.12
N HIS A 116 6.45 -8.00 -4.88
CA HIS A 116 7.24 -7.38 -3.82
C HIS A 116 7.68 -8.43 -2.78
N THR A 117 8.95 -8.40 -2.35
CA THR A 117 9.45 -9.36 -1.33
C THR A 117 8.82 -9.13 0.04
N GLY A 118 8.34 -7.94 0.34
CA GLY A 118 7.61 -7.59 1.55
C GLY A 118 6.12 -7.42 1.27
N MET A 119 5.65 -6.19 1.11
CA MET A 119 4.24 -5.83 1.06
C MET A 119 3.89 -5.08 -0.22
N GLY A 120 2.65 -5.21 -0.69
CA GLY A 120 2.13 -4.38 -1.77
C GLY A 120 1.84 -2.96 -1.27
N ILE A 121 0.94 -2.85 -0.29
CA ILE A 121 0.63 -1.59 0.41
C ILE A 121 0.86 -1.78 1.91
N TYR A 122 1.63 -0.87 2.50
CA TYR A 122 1.74 -0.72 3.94
C TYR A 122 1.24 0.66 4.35
N SER A 123 0.23 0.72 5.22
CA SER A 123 -0.30 1.97 5.75
C SER A 123 -0.20 1.98 7.28
N ASN A 124 0.31 3.07 7.85
CA ASN A 124 0.39 3.24 9.29
C ASN A 124 -0.12 4.63 9.68
N LEU A 125 -1.20 4.66 10.48
CA LEU A 125 -1.85 5.88 10.93
C LEU A 125 -2.19 6.82 9.76
N TYR A 126 -2.72 6.29 8.66
CA TYR A 126 -2.97 7.01 7.43
C TYR A 126 -4.39 6.74 6.90
N ASN A 127 -4.90 7.62 6.03
CA ASN A 127 -6.15 7.42 5.30
C ASN A 127 -5.84 7.08 3.83
N LEU A 128 -6.54 6.08 3.27
CA LEU A 128 -6.28 5.62 1.90
C LEU A 128 -7.57 5.28 1.18
N LYS A 129 -7.66 5.69 -0.08
CA LYS A 129 -8.71 5.29 -1.00
C LYS A 129 -8.09 4.64 -2.23
N ALA A 130 -8.52 3.43 -2.55
CA ALA A 130 -8.04 2.72 -3.74
C ALA A 130 -9.22 2.26 -4.60
N SER A 131 -9.13 2.45 -5.91
CA SER A 131 -10.13 1.92 -6.83
C SER A 131 -9.52 1.41 -8.13
N ASN A 132 -10.14 0.37 -8.69
CA ASN A 132 -9.67 -0.29 -9.90
C ASN A 132 -8.17 -0.65 -9.81
N PHE A 133 -7.83 -1.51 -8.88
CA PHE A 133 -6.45 -1.89 -8.59
C PHE A 133 -6.24 -3.41 -8.65
N VAL A 134 -4.99 -3.80 -8.88
CA VAL A 134 -4.51 -5.17 -8.71
C VAL A 134 -3.32 -5.15 -7.77
N ILE A 135 -3.34 -6.01 -6.74
CA ILE A 135 -2.20 -6.26 -5.88
C ILE A 135 -1.91 -7.76 -5.87
N SER A 136 -0.70 -8.14 -6.26
CA SER A 136 -0.35 -9.55 -6.42
C SER A 136 1.07 -9.87 -5.96
N ASN A 137 1.31 -11.15 -5.71
CA ASN A 137 2.63 -11.74 -5.51
C ASN A 137 3.50 -11.00 -4.48
N CYS A 138 3.00 -10.83 -3.26
CA CYS A 138 3.75 -10.22 -2.15
C CYS A 138 4.24 -11.29 -1.17
N GLY A 139 5.50 -11.19 -0.77
CA GLY A 139 6.16 -12.19 0.10
C GLY A 139 5.67 -12.16 1.54
N ASN A 140 5.01 -11.09 1.95
CA ASN A 140 4.33 -10.97 3.24
C ASN A 140 2.86 -10.60 2.99
N TYR A 141 2.38 -9.47 3.48
CA TYR A 141 1.01 -9.01 3.24
C TYR A 141 0.88 -8.36 1.85
N ALA A 142 -0.22 -8.60 1.16
CA ALA A 142 -0.56 -7.75 0.01
C ALA A 142 -0.95 -6.34 0.49
N ILE A 143 -1.75 -6.28 1.58
CA ILE A 143 -2.18 -5.03 2.21
C ILE A 143 -2.05 -5.17 3.72
N ALA A 144 -1.28 -4.30 4.36
CA ALA A 144 -1.21 -4.17 5.81
C ALA A 144 -1.62 -2.76 6.23
N LEU A 145 -2.69 -2.65 7.02
CA LEU A 145 -3.25 -1.40 7.51
C LEU A 145 -3.13 -1.37 9.03
N THR A 146 -2.29 -0.49 9.55
CA THR A 146 -1.92 -0.45 10.96
C THR A 146 -2.09 0.94 11.56
N GLY A 147 -2.16 1.01 12.88
CA GLY A 147 -2.19 2.28 13.59
C GLY A 147 -3.54 2.99 13.61
N GLY A 148 -4.58 2.43 13.00
CA GLY A 148 -5.87 3.09 12.78
C GLY A 148 -5.92 3.86 11.46
N GLY A 149 -7.06 4.51 11.18
CA GLY A 149 -7.30 5.27 9.95
C GLY A 149 -8.59 4.89 9.24
N GLU A 150 -8.83 5.53 8.11
CA GLU A 150 -9.99 5.29 7.25
C GLU A 150 -9.54 4.77 5.88
N TYR A 151 -10.08 3.64 5.47
CA TYR A 151 -9.66 2.88 4.30
C TYR A 151 -10.85 2.48 3.44
N ILE A 152 -10.87 2.91 2.18
CA ILE A 152 -11.93 2.57 1.22
C ILE A 152 -11.29 1.95 -0.02
N PHE A 153 -11.65 0.70 -0.30
CA PHE A 153 -11.15 -0.07 -1.43
C PHE A 153 -12.32 -0.49 -2.33
N GLU A 154 -12.23 -0.22 -3.62
CA GLU A 154 -13.30 -0.49 -4.56
C GLU A 154 -12.78 -1.13 -5.84
N GLN A 155 -13.54 -2.12 -6.38
CA GLN A 155 -13.25 -2.74 -7.67
C GLN A 155 -11.80 -3.25 -7.78
N GLY A 156 -11.33 -3.87 -6.69
CA GLY A 156 -9.96 -4.36 -6.57
C GLY A 156 -9.82 -5.87 -6.75
N THR A 157 -8.66 -6.29 -7.16
CA THR A 157 -8.24 -7.68 -7.13
C THR A 157 -6.97 -7.82 -6.29
N VAL A 158 -7.05 -8.60 -5.22
CA VAL A 158 -5.90 -9.02 -4.42
C VAL A 158 -5.65 -10.50 -4.69
N ALA A 159 -4.56 -10.81 -5.38
CA ALA A 159 -4.20 -12.18 -5.81
C ALA A 159 -2.81 -12.56 -5.28
N ASN A 160 -2.70 -12.85 -3.97
CA ASN A 160 -1.41 -13.07 -3.34
C ASN A 160 -0.96 -14.53 -3.40
N TYR A 161 -0.48 -14.95 -4.56
CA TYR A 161 0.03 -16.29 -4.85
C TYR A 161 1.57 -16.35 -4.86
N TRP A 162 2.21 -15.72 -3.86
CA TRP A 162 3.65 -15.70 -3.69
C TRP A 162 4.28 -17.09 -3.75
N ASN A 163 5.29 -17.27 -4.58
CA ASN A 163 5.95 -18.57 -4.86
C ASN A 163 7.48 -18.54 -4.81
N LYS A 164 8.10 -17.39 -4.47
CA LYS A 164 9.57 -17.27 -4.39
C LYS A 164 10.12 -17.77 -3.05
N SER A 165 9.29 -17.83 -2.01
CA SER A 165 9.61 -18.36 -0.70
C SER A 165 8.33 -18.77 0.05
N THR A 166 8.46 -19.33 1.25
CA THR A 166 7.30 -19.65 2.09
C THR A 166 6.69 -18.37 2.66
N ARG A 167 5.43 -18.09 2.34
CA ARG A 167 4.62 -17.06 2.96
C ARG A 167 3.74 -17.69 4.06
N THR A 168 3.73 -17.08 5.24
CA THR A 168 2.89 -17.52 6.38
C THR A 168 1.85 -16.49 6.79
N SER A 169 1.99 -15.25 6.31
CA SER A 169 1.05 -14.16 6.57
C SER A 169 -0.17 -14.19 5.65
N PRO A 170 -1.32 -13.69 6.07
CA PRO A 170 -2.48 -13.49 5.21
C PRO A 170 -2.22 -12.39 4.16
N SER A 171 -3.08 -12.28 3.16
CA SER A 171 -2.99 -11.18 2.19
C SER A 171 -3.36 -9.84 2.79
N LEU A 172 -4.35 -9.81 3.70
CA LEU A 172 -4.88 -8.61 4.32
C LEU A 172 -4.73 -8.68 5.85
N PHE A 173 -4.13 -7.65 6.42
CA PHE A 173 -3.90 -7.53 7.85
C PHE A 173 -4.32 -6.17 8.38
N PHE A 174 -5.08 -6.15 9.49
CA PHE A 174 -5.51 -4.95 10.18
C PHE A 174 -5.01 -4.90 11.62
N ASN A 175 -4.57 -3.71 12.02
CA ASN A 175 -4.20 -3.41 13.38
C ASN A 175 -4.53 -1.94 13.68
N ASN A 176 -5.02 -1.62 14.87
CA ASN A 176 -5.37 -0.25 15.26
C ASN A 176 -4.37 0.38 16.21
N THR A 177 -3.25 -0.28 16.48
CA THR A 177 -2.23 0.24 17.39
C THR A 177 -1.01 0.78 16.65
N TYR A 178 -0.44 1.82 17.20
CA TYR A 178 0.76 2.48 16.71
C TYR A 178 1.64 2.86 17.89
N GLN A 179 2.93 2.54 17.81
CA GLN A 179 3.91 2.97 18.79
C GLN A 179 4.53 4.29 18.34
N ASN A 180 4.35 5.35 19.14
CA ASN A 180 4.93 6.64 18.85
C ASN A 180 6.47 6.59 19.06
N PRO A 181 7.26 6.91 18.04
CA PRO A 181 8.72 6.80 18.13
C PRO A 181 9.36 7.85 19.04
N VAL A 182 8.62 8.90 19.42
CA VAL A 182 9.14 9.99 20.26
C VAL A 182 9.05 9.64 21.74
N ASP A 183 7.91 9.13 22.20
CA ASP A 183 7.64 8.82 23.61
C ASP A 183 7.64 7.32 23.92
N GLY A 184 7.68 6.47 22.89
CA GLY A 184 7.64 5.01 23.00
C GLY A 184 6.28 4.45 23.45
N ILE A 185 5.25 5.29 23.58
CA ILE A 185 3.92 4.88 24.03
C ILE A 185 3.14 4.26 22.85
N THR A 186 2.44 3.17 23.14
CA THR A 186 1.53 2.56 22.18
C THR A 186 0.13 3.18 22.32
N TYR A 187 -0.35 3.76 21.24
CA TYR A 187 -1.69 4.34 21.12
C TYR A 187 -2.57 3.42 20.28
N ALA A 188 -3.82 3.28 20.71
CA ALA A 188 -4.87 2.64 19.91
C ALA A 188 -5.78 3.73 19.31
N ASN A 189 -6.18 3.56 18.07
CA ASN A 189 -6.97 4.54 17.32
C ASN A 189 -8.19 3.88 16.67
N ASN A 190 -9.16 4.70 16.28
CA ASN A 190 -10.29 4.25 15.49
C ASN A 190 -9.79 3.69 14.14
N PHE A 191 -10.44 2.63 13.69
CA PHE A 191 -10.13 1.97 12.44
C PHE A 191 -11.42 1.76 11.66
N TYR A 192 -11.46 2.23 10.43
CA TYR A 192 -12.56 1.98 9.51
C TYR A 192 -12.03 1.42 8.20
N PHE A 193 -12.63 0.33 7.73
CA PHE A 193 -12.29 -0.27 6.44
C PHE A 193 -13.53 -0.69 5.69
N GLU A 194 -13.54 -0.45 4.40
CA GLU A 194 -14.57 -0.89 3.48
C GLU A 194 -13.95 -1.42 2.20
N MET A 195 -14.34 -2.63 1.79
CA MET A 195 -13.96 -3.21 0.51
C MET A 195 -15.21 -3.56 -0.29
N ASN A 196 -15.37 -2.92 -1.43
CA ASN A 196 -16.56 -3.02 -2.27
C ASN A 196 -16.23 -3.66 -3.63
N ASN A 197 -17.09 -4.57 -4.10
CA ASN A 197 -17.03 -5.14 -5.45
C ASN A 197 -15.63 -5.70 -5.80
N SER A 198 -15.02 -6.42 -4.88
CA SER A 198 -13.62 -6.81 -4.97
C SER A 198 -13.41 -8.32 -4.77
N ILE A 199 -12.25 -8.81 -5.18
CA ILE A 199 -11.86 -10.20 -4.98
C ILE A 199 -10.54 -10.25 -4.23
N MET A 200 -10.48 -11.06 -3.17
CA MET A 200 -9.26 -11.34 -2.43
C MET A 200 -9.04 -12.85 -2.31
N SER A 201 -7.91 -13.33 -2.81
CA SER A 201 -7.50 -14.72 -2.76
C SER A 201 -5.99 -14.86 -2.72
N GLY A 202 -5.51 -16.03 -2.34
CA GLY A 202 -4.09 -16.34 -2.27
C GLY A 202 -3.83 -17.80 -1.90
N ASN A 203 -2.59 -18.12 -1.54
CA ASN A 203 -2.18 -19.48 -1.24
C ASN A 203 -2.27 -19.87 0.25
N GLN A 204 -2.70 -18.96 1.16
CA GLN A 204 -3.03 -19.32 2.53
C GLN A 204 -4.47 -19.85 2.63
N ALA A 205 -4.77 -20.63 3.68
CA ALA A 205 -6.13 -21.08 3.98
C ALA A 205 -7.02 -19.90 4.39
N ASP A 206 -6.49 -19.00 5.22
CA ASP A 206 -7.11 -17.74 5.62
C ASP A 206 -6.26 -16.56 5.14
N GLU A 207 -6.81 -15.73 4.27
CA GLU A 207 -6.13 -14.58 3.68
C GLU A 207 -6.46 -13.25 4.38
N PHE A 208 -7.14 -13.31 5.54
CA PHE A 208 -7.53 -12.14 6.31
C PHE A 208 -7.27 -12.32 7.80
N ASN A 209 -6.62 -11.36 8.45
CA ASN A 209 -6.44 -11.34 9.91
C ASN A 209 -6.54 -9.93 10.49
N THR A 210 -6.96 -9.86 11.76
CA THR A 210 -7.07 -8.61 12.51
C THR A 210 -6.48 -8.77 13.91
N GLU A 211 -5.77 -7.74 14.37
CA GLU A 211 -5.23 -7.63 15.73
C GLU A 211 -5.63 -6.27 16.32
N PHE A 212 -6.89 -6.16 16.79
CA PHE A 212 -7.38 -4.92 17.36
C PHE A 212 -7.20 -4.86 18.88
N TYR A 213 -6.68 -3.74 19.33
CA TYR A 213 -6.65 -3.39 20.76
C TYR A 213 -8.02 -2.79 21.15
N PRO A 214 -8.61 -3.22 22.27
CA PRO A 214 -9.93 -2.77 22.69
C PRO A 214 -9.96 -1.30 23.08
N GLY A 215 -11.13 -0.68 22.96
CA GLY A 215 -11.43 0.69 23.37
C GLY A 215 -11.85 1.59 22.21
N PRO A 216 -11.01 1.86 21.20
CA PRO A 216 -11.44 2.61 20.02
C PRO A 216 -12.43 1.84 19.15
N ASP A 217 -13.20 2.59 18.35
CA ASP A 217 -14.11 2.00 17.37
C ASP A 217 -13.29 1.33 16.24
N THR A 218 -13.58 0.05 16.00
CA THR A 218 -12.96 -0.72 14.93
C THR A 218 -14.05 -1.40 14.11
N THR A 219 -14.18 -0.95 12.86
CA THR A 219 -15.24 -1.41 11.96
C THR A 219 -14.64 -1.76 10.61
N TYR A 220 -15.07 -2.88 10.02
CA TYR A 220 -14.70 -3.26 8.67
C TYR A 220 -15.82 -3.98 7.95
N PHE A 221 -15.95 -3.76 6.65
CA PHE A 221 -16.98 -4.35 5.80
C PHE A 221 -16.39 -4.89 4.49
N PHE A 222 -16.92 -6.01 4.04
CA PHE A 222 -16.69 -6.57 2.71
C PHE A 222 -18.03 -6.63 1.97
N ASN A 223 -18.31 -5.62 1.16
CA ASN A 223 -19.59 -5.50 0.44
C ASN A 223 -19.46 -6.04 -0.98
N ASN A 224 -20.35 -6.96 -1.37
CA ASN A 224 -20.34 -7.56 -2.71
C ASN A 224 -18.96 -8.08 -3.15
N SER A 225 -18.22 -8.64 -2.20
CA SER A 225 -16.82 -9.04 -2.39
C SER A 225 -16.61 -10.53 -2.11
N ILE A 226 -15.63 -11.12 -2.78
CA ILE A 226 -15.19 -12.48 -2.53
C ILE A 226 -13.90 -12.42 -1.72
N VAL A 227 -13.94 -12.99 -0.51
CA VAL A 227 -12.79 -13.00 0.41
C VAL A 227 -12.49 -14.44 0.79
N LYS A 228 -11.26 -14.90 0.53
CA LYS A 228 -10.81 -16.21 0.99
C LYS A 228 -10.49 -16.15 2.47
N THR A 229 -11.40 -16.64 3.32
CA THR A 229 -11.26 -16.64 4.77
C THR A 229 -11.96 -17.84 5.39
N GLU A 230 -11.48 -18.29 6.54
CA GLU A 230 -12.13 -19.30 7.36
C GLU A 230 -13.24 -18.73 8.27
N ARG A 231 -13.38 -17.41 8.34
CA ARG A 231 -14.37 -16.69 9.18
C ARG A 231 -15.73 -16.65 8.52
N ARG A 232 -16.49 -17.75 8.61
CA ARG A 232 -17.71 -17.97 7.82
C ARG A 232 -18.99 -17.28 8.30
N ASN A 233 -19.03 -16.66 9.45
CA ASN A 233 -20.28 -16.13 10.04
C ASN A 233 -20.09 -14.81 10.77
N SER A 234 -19.33 -13.87 10.23
CA SER A 234 -19.28 -12.54 10.79
C SER A 234 -20.26 -11.61 10.06
N GLU A 235 -20.87 -10.67 10.78
CA GLU A 235 -21.75 -9.63 10.21
C GLU A 235 -21.04 -8.70 9.22
N ASN A 236 -19.73 -8.90 9.02
CA ASN A 236 -18.86 -8.09 8.20
C ASN A 236 -18.61 -8.67 6.79
N PHE A 237 -19.18 -9.85 6.47
CA PHE A 237 -19.05 -10.55 5.20
C PHE A 237 -20.39 -10.74 4.50
#